data_f315ce56540048508c5f6212569b3ddd
#
_entry.id   f315ce56540048508c5f6212569b3ddd
#
_cell.length_a   1.000
_cell.length_b   1.000
_cell.length_c   1.000
_cell.angle_alpha   90.00
_cell.angle_beta   90.00
_cell.angle_gamma   90.00
#
_symmetry.space_group_name_H-M   'P 1'
#
loop_
_entity.id
_entity.type
_entity.pdbx_description
1 polymer ?
#
loop_
_entity_poly.entity_id
_entity_poly.type
_entity_poly.pdbx_seq_one_letter_code
_entity_poly.pdbx_strand_id
1 'polypeptide(L)'
;MRIPVQKQAKWWGVAAAILLLVMWLLGSAVLPFILGAGVAYLLDPVADRLERMGLSRTMSVVVITGFAVLIFVIAILLVVPVLVRQATALIETWPQMVEGLQRFLTAQFPSLFPEGSTLSSTLSQVGSAVGERAGELLSTVMGSVAGVISVIALFVIVPVVAFYLLLDWDHMVAKIDTLLPREHAPTIRQLAHEIDEALSGFIRGQGLVMLILGAWYSVMLAVVGLPFGFFIGIMAAALSFIPYVGTVLGGGTALGVALFSFWGDPMWIGAVAAIFIIGQVVEGNYLQPKIVGGSIGLHPVWLLLALSVFGALFGFVGLVAAVPLAAALGVIVRFMIERYRESSVYTGRAAPPEPAQPMLVELVPRGTVEAERHIARVETAAASGRDETA
;
A
#
# COMPACT_ATOMS: atom_id res chain seq x y z
N MET A 1 -4.18 -35.61 20.08
CA MET A 1 -4.80 -35.85 18.74
C MET A 1 -4.10 -34.95 17.73
N ARG A 2 -3.34 -35.52 16.77
CA ARG A 2 -2.71 -34.73 15.70
C ARG A 2 -3.75 -34.51 14.60
N ILE A 3 -4.19 -33.29 14.42
CA ILE A 3 -5.11 -32.94 13.32
C ILE A 3 -4.31 -33.06 12.01
N PRO A 4 -4.77 -33.82 11.01
CA PRO A 4 -4.04 -33.97 9.76
C PRO A 4 -3.90 -32.61 9.04
N VAL A 5 -2.73 -32.37 8.45
CA VAL A 5 -2.30 -31.10 7.84
C VAL A 5 -3.36 -30.56 6.83
N GLN A 6 -3.99 -31.48 6.08
CA GLN A 6 -5.07 -31.09 5.13
C GLN A 6 -6.31 -30.48 5.83
N LYS A 7 -6.66 -30.92 7.05
CA LYS A 7 -7.76 -30.33 7.82
C LYS A 7 -7.36 -28.96 8.38
N GLN A 8 -6.09 -28.81 8.82
CA GLN A 8 -5.59 -27.52 9.28
C GLN A 8 -5.58 -26.48 8.15
N ALA A 9 -5.09 -26.85 6.95
CA ALA A 9 -5.11 -25.94 5.79
C ALA A 9 -6.50 -25.47 5.40
N LYS A 10 -7.51 -26.37 5.49
CA LYS A 10 -8.93 -25.98 5.26
C LYS A 10 -9.43 -24.97 6.29
N TRP A 11 -9.14 -25.17 7.58
CA TRP A 11 -9.56 -24.24 8.63
C TRP A 11 -8.87 -22.88 8.49
N TRP A 12 -7.59 -22.85 8.15
CA TRP A 12 -6.86 -21.62 7.86
C TRP A 12 -7.41 -20.90 6.62
N GLY A 13 -7.75 -21.65 5.57
CA GLY A 13 -8.42 -21.11 4.38
C GLY A 13 -9.80 -20.51 4.69
N VAL A 14 -10.61 -21.19 5.50
CA VAL A 14 -11.89 -20.67 5.96
C VAL A 14 -11.71 -19.43 6.84
N ALA A 15 -10.77 -19.43 7.76
CA ALA A 15 -10.48 -18.27 8.61
C ALA A 15 -10.04 -17.06 7.78
N ALA A 16 -9.15 -17.27 6.79
CA ALA A 16 -8.74 -16.22 5.85
C ALA A 16 -9.91 -15.69 5.01
N ALA A 17 -10.78 -16.57 4.50
CA ALA A 17 -11.96 -16.16 3.75
C ALA A 17 -12.94 -15.36 4.61
N ILE A 18 -13.17 -15.77 5.86
CA ILE A 18 -13.98 -15.02 6.82
C ILE A 18 -13.36 -13.66 7.11
N LEU A 19 -12.05 -13.59 7.33
CA LEU A 19 -11.35 -12.34 7.57
C LEU A 19 -11.49 -11.37 6.38
N LEU A 20 -11.29 -11.84 5.16
CA LEU A 20 -11.48 -11.05 3.94
C LEU A 20 -12.93 -10.58 3.78
N LEU A 21 -13.90 -11.45 4.08
CA LEU A 21 -15.32 -11.09 4.05
C LEU A 21 -15.64 -10.01 5.09
N VAL A 22 -15.12 -10.15 6.31
CA VAL A 22 -15.28 -9.15 7.38
C VAL A 22 -14.63 -7.82 6.97
N MET A 23 -13.41 -7.85 6.42
CA MET A 23 -12.75 -6.64 5.91
C MET A 23 -13.56 -5.98 4.78
N TRP A 24 -14.15 -6.77 3.90
CA TRP A 24 -15.03 -6.26 2.85
C TRP A 24 -16.31 -5.63 3.40
N LEU A 25 -16.94 -6.26 4.39
CA LEU A 25 -18.14 -5.74 5.06
C LEU A 25 -17.87 -4.49 5.89
N LEU A 26 -16.71 -4.41 6.55
CA LEU A 26 -16.32 -3.27 7.38
C LEU A 26 -15.86 -2.06 6.56
N GLY A 27 -15.46 -2.24 5.29
CA GLY A 27 -15.16 -1.18 4.34
C GLY A 27 -14.33 -0.03 4.92
N SER A 28 -14.91 1.16 5.01
CA SER A 28 -14.24 2.38 5.49
C SER A 28 -13.85 2.34 6.97
N ALA A 29 -14.45 1.47 7.80
CA ALA A 29 -14.08 1.35 9.21
C ALA A 29 -12.65 0.80 9.42
N VAL A 30 -12.08 0.12 8.40
CA VAL A 30 -10.70 -0.41 8.44
C VAL A 30 -9.66 0.66 8.10
N LEU A 31 -10.06 1.72 7.39
CA LEU A 31 -9.15 2.78 6.93
C LEU A 31 -8.31 3.42 8.06
N PRO A 32 -8.88 3.80 9.22
CA PRO A 32 -8.08 4.36 10.31
C PRO A 32 -6.99 3.41 10.82
N PHE A 33 -7.25 2.09 10.81
CA PHE A 33 -6.29 1.08 11.24
C PHE A 33 -5.15 0.93 10.23
N ILE A 34 -5.44 0.95 8.92
CA ILE A 34 -4.42 0.92 7.87
C ILE A 34 -3.55 2.18 7.94
N LEU A 35 -4.16 3.35 8.10
CA LEU A 35 -3.44 4.61 8.24
C LEU A 35 -2.60 4.64 9.53
N GLY A 36 -3.17 4.18 10.65
CA GLY A 36 -2.46 4.07 11.92
C GLY A 36 -1.25 3.13 11.84
N ALA A 37 -1.40 1.99 11.17
CA ALA A 37 -0.30 1.08 10.89
C ALA A 37 0.78 1.75 10.00
N GLY A 38 0.39 2.46 8.95
CA GLY A 38 1.32 3.20 8.11
C GLY A 38 2.09 4.28 8.88
N VAL A 39 1.42 5.02 9.77
CA VAL A 39 2.05 6.00 10.66
C VAL A 39 3.01 5.32 11.64
N ALA A 40 2.62 4.19 12.24
CA ALA A 40 3.49 3.41 13.11
C ALA A 40 4.75 2.97 12.36
N TYR A 41 4.63 2.43 11.16
CA TYR A 41 5.76 2.05 10.29
C TYR A 41 6.71 3.22 9.99
N LEU A 42 6.16 4.41 9.75
CA LEU A 42 6.96 5.63 9.53
C LEU A 42 7.74 6.05 10.76
N LEU A 43 7.12 5.94 11.94
CA LEU A 43 7.67 6.45 13.20
C LEU A 43 8.54 5.42 13.96
N ASP A 44 8.43 4.13 13.63
CA ASP A 44 9.17 3.06 14.29
C ASP A 44 10.70 3.28 14.30
N PRO A 45 11.38 3.65 13.20
CA PRO A 45 12.83 3.91 13.24
C PRO A 45 13.21 5.10 14.14
N VAL A 46 12.26 6.01 14.38
CA VAL A 46 12.49 7.14 15.30
C VAL A 46 12.40 6.64 16.74
N ALA A 47 11.45 5.72 17.02
CA ALA A 47 11.34 5.06 18.32
C ALA A 47 12.61 4.28 18.65
N ASP A 48 13.12 3.49 17.72
CA ASP A 48 14.37 2.73 17.88
C ASP A 48 15.59 3.63 18.11
N ARG A 49 15.62 4.81 17.50
CA ARG A 49 16.71 5.78 17.75
C ARG A 49 16.65 6.34 19.15
N LEU A 50 15.47 6.66 19.66
CA LEU A 50 15.30 7.17 21.03
C LEU A 50 15.62 6.08 22.06
N GLU A 51 15.29 4.83 21.79
CA GLU A 51 15.70 3.69 22.63
C GLU A 51 17.23 3.54 22.68
N ARG A 52 17.89 3.64 21.55
CA ARG A 52 19.36 3.64 21.48
C ARG A 52 20.00 4.83 22.21
N MET A 53 19.28 5.92 22.41
CA MET A 53 19.69 7.06 23.23
C MET A 53 19.43 6.85 24.73
N GLY A 54 18.85 5.70 25.14
CA GLY A 54 18.65 5.32 26.55
C GLY A 54 17.24 5.53 27.08
N LEU A 55 16.26 5.87 26.25
CA LEU A 55 14.87 5.93 26.69
C LEU A 55 14.26 4.52 26.71
N SER A 56 13.29 4.28 27.60
CA SER A 56 12.49 3.06 27.53
C SER A 56 11.55 3.08 26.32
N ARG A 57 11.16 1.92 25.78
CA ARG A 57 10.20 1.82 24.65
C ARG A 57 8.97 2.67 24.88
N THR A 58 8.35 2.56 26.05
CA THR A 58 7.16 3.34 26.41
C THR A 58 7.42 4.84 26.36
N MET A 59 8.54 5.31 26.89
CA MET A 59 8.91 6.72 26.85
C MET A 59 9.18 7.23 25.45
N SER A 60 9.88 6.44 24.64
CA SER A 60 10.14 6.73 23.23
C SER A 60 8.83 6.91 22.45
N VAL A 61 7.89 5.97 22.61
CA VAL A 61 6.58 5.99 21.95
C VAL A 61 5.73 7.17 22.41
N VAL A 62 5.69 7.47 23.74
CA VAL A 62 4.97 8.63 24.28
C VAL A 62 5.51 9.94 23.71
N VAL A 63 6.82 10.11 23.71
CA VAL A 63 7.46 11.33 23.18
C VAL A 63 7.18 11.50 21.69
N ILE A 64 7.36 10.44 20.88
CA ILE A 64 7.13 10.49 19.43
C ILE A 64 5.67 10.76 19.12
N THR A 65 4.76 10.01 19.76
CA THR A 65 3.32 10.18 19.53
C THR A 65 2.85 11.56 19.98
N GLY A 66 3.31 12.04 21.13
CA GLY A 66 3.00 13.39 21.63
C GLY A 66 3.49 14.47 20.65
N PHE A 67 4.73 14.35 20.14
CA PHE A 67 5.28 15.28 19.16
C PHE A 67 4.58 15.18 17.80
N ALA A 68 4.30 13.95 17.33
CA ALA A 68 3.55 13.73 16.10
C ALA A 68 2.13 14.30 16.18
N VAL A 69 1.41 14.08 17.30
CA VAL A 69 0.09 14.66 17.54
C VAL A 69 0.16 16.18 17.60
N LEU A 70 1.17 16.75 18.26
CA LEU A 70 1.34 18.21 18.32
C LEU A 70 1.56 18.81 16.92
N ILE A 71 2.50 18.27 16.12
CA ILE A 71 2.72 18.70 14.74
C ILE A 71 1.43 18.55 13.93
N PHE A 72 0.75 17.43 14.08
CA PHE A 72 -0.47 17.14 13.36
C PHE A 72 -1.61 18.11 13.71
N VAL A 73 -1.80 18.42 14.99
CA VAL A 73 -2.78 19.42 15.44
C VAL A 73 -2.45 20.80 14.87
N ILE A 74 -1.18 21.21 14.93
CA ILE A 74 -0.73 22.47 14.34
C ILE A 74 -0.98 22.50 12.84
N ALA A 75 -0.61 21.43 12.13
CA ALA A 75 -0.86 21.30 10.69
C ALA A 75 -2.35 21.38 10.35
N ILE A 76 -3.22 20.71 11.12
CA ILE A 76 -4.67 20.81 10.94
C ILE A 76 -5.15 22.24 11.13
N LEU A 77 -4.78 22.88 12.24
CA LEU A 77 -5.26 24.23 12.55
C LEU A 77 -4.81 25.28 11.52
N LEU A 78 -3.64 25.08 10.91
CA LEU A 78 -3.11 26.00 9.91
C LEU A 78 -3.55 25.64 8.49
N VAL A 79 -3.49 24.37 8.12
CA VAL A 79 -3.69 23.91 6.73
C VAL A 79 -5.16 23.67 6.41
N VAL A 80 -5.90 22.98 7.28
CA VAL A 80 -7.30 22.61 7.00
C VAL A 80 -8.20 23.82 6.74
N PRO A 81 -8.17 24.93 7.51
CA PRO A 81 -8.99 26.10 7.20
C PRO A 81 -8.66 26.73 5.85
N VAL A 82 -7.39 26.69 5.45
CA VAL A 82 -6.96 27.19 4.14
C VAL A 82 -7.48 26.26 3.03
N LEU A 83 -7.30 24.95 3.19
CA LEU A 83 -7.77 23.96 2.23
C LEU A 83 -9.29 24.01 2.05
N VAL A 84 -10.05 24.10 3.14
CA VAL A 84 -11.52 24.20 3.10
C VAL A 84 -11.95 25.47 2.35
N ARG A 85 -11.39 26.63 2.69
CA ARG A 85 -11.70 27.88 1.99
C ARG A 85 -11.39 27.82 0.51
N GLN A 86 -10.23 27.28 0.14
CA GLN A 86 -9.83 27.16 -1.26
C GLN A 86 -10.70 26.14 -2.01
N ALA A 87 -11.02 25.00 -1.38
CA ALA A 87 -11.92 24.01 -1.97
C ALA A 87 -13.31 24.57 -2.20
N THR A 88 -13.90 25.25 -1.21
CA THR A 88 -15.22 25.88 -1.33
C THR A 88 -15.23 26.91 -2.46
N ALA A 89 -14.25 27.82 -2.47
CA ALA A 89 -14.15 28.85 -3.50
C ALA A 89 -13.92 28.25 -4.90
N LEU A 90 -13.15 27.14 -5.02
CA LEU A 90 -12.97 26.45 -6.30
C LEU A 90 -14.30 25.85 -6.79
N ILE A 91 -15.07 25.20 -5.91
CA ILE A 91 -16.36 24.60 -6.27
C ILE A 91 -17.36 25.68 -6.67
N GLU A 92 -17.41 26.81 -5.94
CA GLU A 92 -18.29 27.94 -6.27
C GLU A 92 -17.92 28.58 -7.61
N THR A 93 -16.64 28.64 -7.95
CA THR A 93 -16.15 29.22 -9.20
C THR A 93 -16.20 28.24 -10.37
N TRP A 94 -16.33 26.95 -10.10
CA TRP A 94 -16.26 25.87 -11.10
C TRP A 94 -17.23 26.03 -12.27
N PRO A 95 -18.54 26.37 -12.07
CA PRO A 95 -19.46 26.59 -13.19
C PRO A 95 -19.00 27.71 -14.14
N GLN A 96 -18.50 28.80 -13.57
CA GLN A 96 -17.99 29.95 -14.36
C GLN A 96 -16.73 29.56 -15.16
N MET A 97 -15.88 28.67 -14.60
CA MET A 97 -14.73 28.15 -15.32
C MET A 97 -15.14 27.30 -16.53
N VAL A 98 -16.11 26.40 -16.34
CA VAL A 98 -16.63 25.56 -17.44
C VAL A 98 -17.27 26.42 -18.53
N GLU A 99 -18.10 27.38 -18.15
CA GLU A 99 -18.73 28.34 -19.12
C GLU A 99 -17.67 29.19 -19.84
N GLY A 100 -16.65 29.66 -19.12
CA GLY A 100 -15.53 30.41 -19.69
C GLY A 100 -14.75 29.58 -20.71
N LEU A 101 -14.45 28.31 -20.38
CA LEU A 101 -13.80 27.39 -21.29
C LEU A 101 -14.66 27.14 -22.56
N GLN A 102 -15.95 26.91 -22.38
CA GLN A 102 -16.88 26.76 -23.52
C GLN A 102 -16.88 27.97 -24.45
N ARG A 103 -17.06 29.16 -23.89
CA ARG A 103 -17.05 30.42 -24.66
C ARG A 103 -15.78 30.59 -25.48
N PHE A 104 -14.65 30.23 -24.89
CA PHE A 104 -13.38 30.28 -25.61
C PHE A 104 -13.31 29.25 -26.74
N LEU A 105 -13.58 27.99 -26.44
CA LEU A 105 -13.51 26.94 -27.46
C LEU A 105 -14.39 27.25 -28.65
N THR A 106 -15.57 27.81 -28.41
CA THR A 106 -16.49 28.26 -29.44
C THR A 106 -15.95 29.49 -30.22
N ALA A 107 -15.31 30.45 -29.53
CA ALA A 107 -14.75 31.62 -30.16
C ALA A 107 -13.46 31.33 -30.97
N GLN A 108 -12.59 30.49 -30.45
CA GLN A 108 -11.27 30.23 -31.07
C GLN A 108 -11.31 29.09 -32.09
N PHE A 109 -12.20 28.13 -31.89
CA PHE A 109 -12.32 26.93 -32.72
C PHE A 109 -13.77 26.70 -33.19
N PRO A 110 -14.41 27.66 -33.88
CA PRO A 110 -15.83 27.55 -34.23
C PRO A 110 -16.14 26.37 -35.15
N SER A 111 -15.15 25.87 -35.90
CA SER A 111 -15.29 24.69 -36.75
C SER A 111 -15.36 23.36 -35.98
N LEU A 112 -14.75 23.30 -34.80
CA LEU A 112 -14.73 22.10 -33.94
C LEU A 112 -15.79 22.14 -32.84
N PHE A 113 -16.13 23.36 -32.38
CA PHE A 113 -17.10 23.64 -31.32
C PHE A 113 -18.19 24.60 -31.79
N PRO A 114 -19.04 24.23 -32.76
CA PRO A 114 -20.20 25.06 -33.11
C PRO A 114 -21.12 25.17 -31.91
N GLU A 115 -21.84 26.29 -31.82
CA GLU A 115 -22.89 26.49 -30.80
C GLU A 115 -23.91 25.34 -30.87
N GLY A 116 -24.16 24.65 -29.73
CA GLY A 116 -25.09 23.51 -29.67
C GLY A 116 -24.51 22.17 -30.16
N SER A 117 -23.18 22.08 -30.42
CA SER A 117 -22.57 20.84 -30.79
C SER A 117 -22.61 19.79 -29.66
N THR A 118 -22.57 18.52 -30.02
CA THR A 118 -22.48 17.41 -29.06
C THR A 118 -21.26 17.54 -28.13
N LEU A 119 -20.16 18.09 -28.65
CA LEU A 119 -18.93 18.33 -27.87
C LEU A 119 -19.15 19.42 -26.80
N SER A 120 -19.81 20.52 -27.13
CA SER A 120 -20.06 21.59 -26.16
C SER A 120 -21.07 21.15 -25.08
N SER A 121 -22.09 20.38 -25.45
CA SER A 121 -23.04 19.81 -24.49
C SER A 121 -22.39 18.74 -23.60
N THR A 122 -21.51 17.91 -24.14
CA THR A 122 -20.76 16.94 -23.35
C THR A 122 -19.82 17.63 -22.36
N LEU A 123 -19.13 18.70 -22.77
CA LEU A 123 -18.24 19.45 -21.88
C LEU A 123 -19.02 20.07 -20.71
N SER A 124 -20.20 20.65 -20.97
CA SER A 124 -21.03 21.20 -19.90
C SER A 124 -21.59 20.12 -18.98
N GLN A 125 -22.02 18.97 -19.52
CA GLN A 125 -22.51 17.85 -18.71
C GLN A 125 -21.41 17.24 -17.84
N VAL A 126 -20.20 17.04 -18.37
CA VAL A 126 -19.06 16.58 -17.58
C VAL A 126 -18.66 17.62 -16.54
N GLY A 127 -18.63 18.90 -16.94
CA GLY A 127 -18.30 20.00 -16.03
C GLY A 127 -19.30 20.11 -14.88
N SER A 128 -20.61 20.07 -15.14
CA SER A 128 -21.63 20.09 -14.08
C SER A 128 -21.57 18.84 -13.19
N ALA A 129 -21.42 17.65 -13.78
CA ALA A 129 -21.31 16.41 -13.02
C ALA A 129 -20.09 16.40 -12.07
N VAL A 130 -18.95 16.94 -12.51
CA VAL A 130 -17.75 17.08 -11.65
C VAL A 130 -18.02 18.08 -10.53
N GLY A 131 -18.60 19.25 -10.84
CA GLY A 131 -18.92 20.27 -9.86
C GLY A 131 -19.94 19.79 -8.82
N GLU A 132 -21.02 19.14 -9.26
CA GLU A 132 -22.04 18.55 -8.38
C GLU A 132 -21.44 17.49 -7.44
N ARG A 133 -20.63 16.55 -7.97
CA ARG A 133 -19.97 15.52 -7.16
C ARG A 133 -18.99 16.13 -6.15
N ALA A 134 -18.18 17.10 -6.57
CA ALA A 134 -17.25 17.77 -5.67
C ALA A 134 -18.01 18.56 -4.57
N GLY A 135 -19.09 19.25 -4.93
CA GLY A 135 -19.97 19.95 -3.99
C GLY A 135 -20.67 19.00 -3.02
N GLU A 136 -21.18 17.87 -3.51
CA GLU A 136 -21.80 16.81 -2.69
C GLU A 136 -20.80 16.23 -1.68
N LEU A 137 -19.59 15.90 -2.12
CA LEU A 137 -18.52 15.42 -1.24
C LEU A 137 -18.15 16.44 -0.17
N LEU A 138 -17.95 17.70 -0.55
CA LEU A 138 -17.63 18.77 0.40
C LEU A 138 -18.77 19.00 1.39
N SER A 139 -20.02 19.08 0.92
CA SER A 139 -21.19 19.25 1.77
C SER A 139 -21.40 18.06 2.72
N THR A 140 -21.12 16.85 2.27
CA THR A 140 -21.19 15.63 3.10
C THR A 140 -20.15 15.67 4.21
N VAL A 141 -18.92 16.08 3.88
CA VAL A 141 -17.84 16.19 4.86
C VAL A 141 -18.06 17.33 5.84
N MET A 142 -18.53 18.48 5.36
CA MET A 142 -18.66 19.72 6.14
C MET A 142 -20.03 19.90 6.79
N GLY A 143 -21.10 19.43 6.16
CA GLY A 143 -22.48 19.74 6.52
C GLY A 143 -23.18 18.67 7.36
N SER A 144 -22.67 17.45 7.43
CA SER A 144 -23.26 16.40 8.24
C SER A 144 -22.52 16.21 9.56
N VAL A 145 -23.28 16.10 10.65
CA VAL A 145 -22.71 15.70 11.96
C VAL A 145 -21.93 14.38 11.82
N ALA A 146 -22.41 13.46 11.00
CA ALA A 146 -21.74 12.21 10.70
C ALA A 146 -20.40 12.42 9.97
N GLY A 147 -20.29 13.37 9.05
CA GLY A 147 -19.02 13.72 8.37
C GLY A 147 -18.00 14.27 9.35
N VAL A 148 -18.42 15.22 10.21
CA VAL A 148 -17.57 15.80 11.25
C VAL A 148 -17.12 14.72 12.24
N ILE A 149 -18.05 13.86 12.71
CA ILE A 149 -17.71 12.74 13.61
C ILE A 149 -16.73 11.78 12.93
N SER A 150 -16.90 11.46 11.63
CA SER A 150 -16.00 10.57 10.89
C SER A 150 -14.61 11.15 10.78
N VAL A 151 -14.50 12.45 10.51
CA VAL A 151 -13.20 13.15 10.47
C VAL A 151 -12.56 13.14 11.86
N ILE A 152 -13.29 13.52 12.91
CA ILE A 152 -12.78 13.49 14.29
C ILE A 152 -12.37 12.06 14.68
N ALA A 153 -13.19 11.06 14.36
CA ALA A 153 -12.87 9.66 14.61
C ALA A 153 -11.56 9.24 13.91
N LEU A 154 -11.37 9.62 12.67
CA LEU A 154 -10.11 9.37 11.96
C LEU A 154 -8.93 10.01 12.69
N PHE A 155 -9.06 11.27 13.09
CA PHE A 155 -8.03 12.03 13.79
C PHE A 155 -7.72 11.54 15.21
N VAL A 156 -8.64 10.84 15.85
CA VAL A 156 -8.44 10.21 17.17
C VAL A 156 -7.93 8.78 16.99
N ILE A 157 -8.58 7.99 16.13
CA ILE A 157 -8.28 6.56 15.99
C ILE A 157 -6.89 6.34 15.39
N VAL A 158 -6.48 7.11 14.36
CA VAL A 158 -5.18 6.91 13.69
C VAL A 158 -4.01 7.06 14.66
N PRO A 159 -3.87 8.14 15.45
CA PRO A 159 -2.80 8.25 16.45
C PRO A 159 -2.88 7.20 17.57
N VAL A 160 -4.09 6.84 18.01
CA VAL A 160 -4.28 5.81 19.02
C VAL A 160 -3.82 4.45 18.51
N VAL A 161 -4.22 4.07 17.29
CA VAL A 161 -3.77 2.82 16.65
C VAL A 161 -2.26 2.83 16.45
N ALA A 162 -1.70 3.95 15.95
CA ALA A 162 -0.27 4.09 15.77
C ALA A 162 0.49 3.95 17.10
N PHE A 163 -0.01 4.57 18.18
CA PHE A 163 0.56 4.47 19.51
C PHE A 163 0.63 3.02 20.00
N TYR A 164 -0.49 2.30 19.95
CA TYR A 164 -0.53 0.92 20.40
C TYR A 164 0.31 -0.02 19.54
N LEU A 165 0.29 0.17 18.23
CA LEU A 165 1.14 -0.61 17.32
C LEU A 165 2.63 -0.36 17.56
N LEU A 166 3.04 0.90 17.76
CA LEU A 166 4.43 1.23 18.10
C LEU A 166 4.85 0.65 19.45
N LEU A 167 3.94 0.64 20.45
CA LEU A 167 4.23 0.18 21.81
C LEU A 167 4.38 -1.34 21.87
N ASP A 168 3.49 -2.07 21.22
CA ASP A 168 3.30 -3.51 21.41
C ASP A 168 3.78 -4.36 20.22
N TRP A 169 4.33 -3.73 19.17
CA TRP A 169 4.70 -4.40 17.93
C TRP A 169 5.60 -5.62 18.16
N ASP A 170 6.68 -5.44 18.89
CA ASP A 170 7.67 -6.48 19.13
C ASP A 170 7.07 -7.64 19.95
N HIS A 171 6.26 -7.34 20.96
CA HIS A 171 5.56 -8.35 21.75
C HIS A 171 4.54 -9.13 20.92
N MET A 172 3.80 -8.43 20.04
CA MET A 172 2.83 -9.04 19.15
C MET A 172 3.51 -9.98 18.15
N VAL A 173 4.60 -9.54 17.52
CA VAL A 173 5.39 -10.35 16.58
C VAL A 173 6.00 -11.54 17.29
N ALA A 174 6.62 -11.36 18.47
CA ALA A 174 7.17 -12.44 19.26
C ALA A 174 6.12 -13.48 19.66
N LYS A 175 4.91 -13.04 20.00
CA LYS A 175 3.79 -13.93 20.33
C LYS A 175 3.33 -14.74 19.13
N ILE A 176 3.22 -14.11 17.96
CA ILE A 176 2.90 -14.79 16.69
C ILE A 176 3.99 -15.81 16.36
N ASP A 177 5.26 -15.45 16.56
CA ASP A 177 6.41 -16.32 16.32
C ASP A 177 6.36 -17.62 17.15
N THR A 178 5.88 -17.55 18.39
CA THR A 178 5.70 -18.75 19.24
C THR A 178 4.65 -19.73 18.72
N LEU A 179 3.71 -19.26 17.89
CA LEU A 179 2.63 -20.05 17.31
C LEU A 179 3.03 -20.72 15.98
N LEU A 180 4.20 -20.35 15.42
CA LEU A 180 4.64 -20.89 14.14
C LEU A 180 5.00 -22.39 14.25
N PRO A 181 4.63 -23.21 13.23
CA PRO A 181 5.08 -24.59 13.13
C PRO A 181 6.61 -24.62 13.07
N ARG A 182 7.26 -25.32 14.01
CA ARG A 182 8.72 -25.31 14.17
C ARG A 182 9.48 -25.73 12.91
N GLU A 183 8.92 -26.65 12.13
CA GLU A 183 9.51 -27.16 10.89
C GLU A 183 9.57 -26.09 9.79
N HIS A 184 8.56 -25.21 9.73
CA HIS A 184 8.45 -24.16 8.70
C HIS A 184 8.77 -22.75 9.22
N ALA A 185 9.06 -22.63 10.52
CA ALA A 185 9.33 -21.33 11.16
C ALA A 185 10.45 -20.52 10.49
N PRO A 186 11.59 -21.11 10.08
CA PRO A 186 12.65 -20.36 9.39
C PRO A 186 12.17 -19.72 8.09
N THR A 187 11.45 -20.49 7.26
CA THR A 187 10.90 -20.02 5.99
C THR A 187 9.84 -18.93 6.18
N ILE A 188 8.94 -19.11 7.16
CA ILE A 188 7.90 -18.12 7.46
C ILE A 188 8.52 -16.81 7.97
N ARG A 189 9.54 -16.88 8.83
CA ARG A 189 10.28 -15.71 9.31
C ARG A 189 10.97 -14.97 8.17
N GLN A 190 11.61 -15.69 7.26
CA GLN A 190 12.24 -15.11 6.09
C GLN A 190 11.22 -14.37 5.22
N LEU A 191 10.08 -15.01 4.89
CA LEU A 191 9.01 -14.38 4.11
C LEU A 191 8.41 -13.17 4.82
N ALA A 192 8.18 -13.26 6.13
CA ALA A 192 7.69 -12.16 6.93
C ALA A 192 8.66 -10.97 6.90
N HIS A 193 9.97 -11.24 7.00
CA HIS A 193 11.00 -10.21 6.92
C HIS A 193 11.08 -9.57 5.54
N GLU A 194 11.03 -10.34 4.46
CA GLU A 194 11.00 -9.81 3.09
C GLU A 194 9.74 -8.96 2.81
N ILE A 195 8.59 -9.37 3.36
CA ILE A 195 7.35 -8.59 3.30
C ILE A 195 7.50 -7.29 4.10
N ASP A 196 8.03 -7.37 5.30
CA ASP A 196 8.28 -6.21 6.17
C ASP A 196 9.22 -5.19 5.52
N GLU A 197 10.33 -5.64 4.94
CA GLU A 197 11.25 -4.77 4.20
C GLU A 197 10.55 -4.09 3.00
N ALA A 198 9.75 -4.85 2.23
CA ALA A 198 9.03 -4.31 1.09
C ALA A 198 7.98 -3.28 1.51
N LEU A 199 7.20 -3.56 2.57
CA LEU A 199 6.16 -2.66 3.09
C LEU A 199 6.76 -1.41 3.72
N SER A 200 7.75 -1.56 4.61
CA SER A 200 8.39 -0.46 5.30
C SER A 200 9.14 0.45 4.33
N GLY A 201 9.87 -0.13 3.38
CA GLY A 201 10.55 0.61 2.32
C GLY A 201 9.58 1.42 1.46
N PHE A 202 8.46 0.80 1.05
CA PHE A 202 7.41 1.48 0.29
C PHE A 202 6.77 2.63 1.08
N ILE A 203 6.27 2.37 2.30
CA ILE A 203 5.53 3.37 3.08
C ILE A 203 6.41 4.57 3.40
N ARG A 204 7.66 4.33 3.84
CA ARG A 204 8.63 5.41 4.12
C ARG A 204 9.03 6.16 2.86
N GLY A 205 9.31 5.43 1.79
CA GLY A 205 9.67 6.00 0.50
C GLY A 205 8.55 6.86 -0.07
N GLN A 206 7.34 6.32 -0.13
CA GLN A 206 6.18 7.03 -0.68
C GLN A 206 5.80 8.24 0.17
N GLY A 207 5.85 8.13 1.50
CA GLY A 207 5.63 9.26 2.40
C GLY A 207 6.60 10.42 2.12
N LEU A 208 7.90 10.12 1.91
CA LEU A 208 8.89 11.13 1.57
C LEU A 208 8.65 11.72 0.17
N VAL A 209 8.31 10.90 -0.81
CA VAL A 209 7.95 11.36 -2.17
C VAL A 209 6.76 12.32 -2.11
N MET A 210 5.71 11.98 -1.36
CA MET A 210 4.54 12.85 -1.17
C MET A 210 4.90 14.20 -0.53
N LEU A 211 5.78 14.20 0.46
CA LEU A 211 6.24 15.45 1.09
C LEU A 211 7.03 16.33 0.10
N ILE A 212 7.93 15.74 -0.68
CA ILE A 212 8.73 16.46 -1.68
C ILE A 212 7.82 17.01 -2.79
N LEU A 213 6.93 16.19 -3.34
CA LEU A 213 6.01 16.62 -4.39
C LEU A 213 4.98 17.64 -3.87
N GLY A 214 4.52 17.48 -2.63
CA GLY A 214 3.62 18.42 -1.98
C GLY A 214 4.23 19.80 -1.83
N ALA A 215 5.48 19.85 -1.35
CA ALA A 215 6.24 21.09 -1.27
C ALA A 215 6.47 21.68 -2.68
N TRP A 216 6.90 20.86 -3.64
CA TRP A 216 7.16 21.30 -5.01
C TRP A 216 5.90 21.88 -5.66
N TYR A 217 4.82 21.12 -5.74
CA TYR A 217 3.59 21.59 -6.39
C TYR A 217 2.97 22.79 -5.69
N SER A 218 2.87 22.77 -4.35
CA SER A 218 2.25 23.86 -3.60
C SER A 218 3.03 25.16 -3.72
N VAL A 219 4.35 25.10 -3.61
CA VAL A 219 5.21 26.27 -3.70
C VAL A 219 5.25 26.81 -5.14
N MET A 220 5.47 25.94 -6.14
CA MET A 220 5.61 26.37 -7.52
C MET A 220 4.29 26.93 -8.10
N LEU A 221 3.16 26.30 -7.77
CA LEU A 221 1.86 26.81 -8.19
C LEU A 221 1.49 28.14 -7.50
N ALA A 222 1.90 28.30 -6.24
CA ALA A 222 1.75 29.58 -5.52
C ALA A 222 2.65 30.69 -6.10
N VAL A 223 3.89 30.38 -6.48
CA VAL A 223 4.84 31.33 -7.11
C VAL A 223 4.32 31.79 -8.48
N VAL A 224 3.74 30.90 -9.26
CA VAL A 224 3.08 31.22 -10.54
C VAL A 224 1.83 32.07 -10.32
N GLY A 225 1.31 32.15 -9.08
CA GLY A 225 0.10 32.89 -8.76
C GLY A 225 -1.18 32.18 -9.20
N LEU A 226 -1.13 30.84 -9.36
CA LEU A 226 -2.31 30.06 -9.73
C LEU A 226 -3.34 30.13 -8.59
N PRO A 227 -4.59 30.57 -8.84
CA PRO A 227 -5.67 30.48 -7.86
C PRO A 227 -5.81 29.05 -7.36
N PHE A 228 -5.99 28.88 -6.04
CA PHE A 228 -6.08 27.58 -5.40
C PHE A 228 -4.82 26.70 -5.53
N GLY A 229 -3.69 27.23 -6.02
CA GLY A 229 -2.47 26.48 -6.32
C GLY A 229 -1.93 25.70 -5.11
N PHE A 230 -1.98 26.31 -3.92
CA PHE A 230 -1.58 25.65 -2.68
C PHE A 230 -2.46 24.42 -2.35
N PHE A 231 -3.78 24.56 -2.48
CA PHE A 231 -4.73 23.46 -2.29
C PHE A 231 -4.50 22.34 -3.32
N ILE A 232 -4.41 22.71 -4.59
CA ILE A 232 -4.21 21.75 -5.69
C ILE A 232 -2.89 21.01 -5.51
N GLY A 233 -1.82 21.70 -5.09
CA GLY A 233 -0.51 21.09 -4.85
C GLY A 233 -0.54 20.05 -3.72
N ILE A 234 -1.13 20.37 -2.57
CA ILE A 234 -1.29 19.43 -1.45
C ILE A 234 -2.18 18.26 -1.86
N MET A 235 -3.29 18.52 -2.52
CA MET A 235 -4.22 17.48 -2.96
C MET A 235 -3.56 16.54 -3.98
N ALA A 236 -2.84 17.07 -4.96
CA ALA A 236 -2.11 16.27 -5.94
C ALA A 236 -1.09 15.35 -5.26
N ALA A 237 -0.33 15.89 -4.29
CA ALA A 237 0.65 15.12 -3.54
C ALA A 237 -0.01 14.06 -2.64
N ALA A 238 -1.10 14.38 -1.96
CA ALA A 238 -1.84 13.41 -1.15
C ALA A 238 -2.41 12.27 -2.01
N LEU A 239 -2.95 12.60 -3.18
CA LEU A 239 -3.45 11.61 -4.14
C LEU A 239 -2.35 10.82 -4.84
N SER A 240 -1.09 11.30 -4.86
CA SER A 240 0.05 10.58 -5.45
C SER A 240 0.43 9.31 -4.67
N PHE A 241 -0.13 9.11 -3.48
CA PHE A 241 -0.06 7.80 -2.81
C PHE A 241 -0.64 6.69 -3.68
N ILE A 242 -1.67 7.01 -4.46
CA ILE A 242 -2.24 6.11 -5.47
C ILE A 242 -1.59 6.46 -6.82
N PRO A 243 -0.80 5.54 -7.43
CA PRO A 243 -0.11 5.82 -8.68
C PRO A 243 -1.02 6.39 -9.77
N TYR A 244 -0.55 7.38 -10.48
CA TYR A 244 -1.21 8.11 -11.57
C TYR A 244 -2.39 9.02 -11.14
N VAL A 245 -3.07 8.73 -10.03
CA VAL A 245 -4.27 9.49 -9.60
C VAL A 245 -3.91 10.92 -9.24
N GLY A 246 -2.81 11.13 -8.49
CA GLY A 246 -2.34 12.45 -8.11
C GLY A 246 -2.04 13.36 -9.31
N THR A 247 -1.36 12.81 -10.32
CA THR A 247 -0.99 13.54 -11.53
C THR A 247 -2.21 13.86 -12.40
N VAL A 248 -3.08 12.87 -12.62
CA VAL A 248 -4.25 13.04 -13.49
C VAL A 248 -5.23 14.02 -12.87
N LEU A 249 -5.60 13.85 -11.61
CA LEU A 249 -6.56 14.73 -10.93
C LEU A 249 -5.93 16.07 -10.55
N GLY A 250 -4.73 16.06 -9.98
CA GLY A 250 -4.05 17.30 -9.60
C GLY A 250 -3.61 18.12 -10.81
N GLY A 251 -2.93 17.49 -11.78
CA GLY A 251 -2.49 18.15 -13.01
C GLY A 251 -3.66 18.62 -13.88
N GLY A 252 -4.68 17.78 -14.02
CA GLY A 252 -5.90 18.12 -14.75
C GLY A 252 -6.62 19.32 -14.12
N THR A 253 -6.78 19.35 -12.79
CA THR A 253 -7.37 20.47 -12.06
C THR A 253 -6.52 21.74 -12.18
N ALA A 254 -5.17 21.61 -12.01
CA ALA A 254 -4.27 22.75 -12.14
C ALA A 254 -4.31 23.39 -13.54
N LEU A 255 -4.27 22.55 -14.59
CA LEU A 255 -4.37 23.02 -15.97
C LEU A 255 -5.75 23.63 -16.26
N GLY A 256 -6.82 23.04 -15.77
CA GLY A 256 -8.17 23.61 -15.89
C GLY A 256 -8.27 24.99 -15.27
N VAL A 257 -7.77 25.17 -14.04
CA VAL A 257 -7.72 26.46 -13.36
C VAL A 257 -6.81 27.45 -14.09
N ALA A 258 -5.64 26.99 -14.59
CA ALA A 258 -4.70 27.83 -15.34
C ALA A 258 -5.29 28.32 -16.66
N LEU A 259 -5.98 27.46 -17.39
CA LEU A 259 -6.69 27.83 -18.61
C LEU A 259 -7.74 28.91 -18.37
N PHE A 260 -8.46 28.86 -17.26
CA PHE A 260 -9.43 29.86 -16.88
C PHE A 260 -8.80 31.19 -16.41
N SER A 261 -7.78 31.08 -15.52
CA SER A 261 -7.22 32.23 -14.81
C SER A 261 -6.21 33.02 -15.63
N PHE A 262 -5.46 32.33 -16.50
CA PHE A 262 -4.39 32.92 -17.33
C PHE A 262 -4.80 32.97 -18.80
N TRP A 263 -6.08 33.16 -19.04
CA TRP A 263 -6.65 33.24 -20.35
C TRP A 263 -6.04 34.43 -21.13
N GLY A 264 -5.45 34.16 -22.27
CA GLY A 264 -4.72 35.18 -23.05
C GLY A 264 -3.22 35.25 -22.76
N ASP A 265 -2.73 34.56 -21.76
CA ASP A 265 -1.29 34.50 -21.45
C ASP A 265 -0.79 33.04 -21.45
N PRO A 266 -0.55 32.46 -22.64
CA PRO A 266 -0.17 31.06 -22.79
C PRO A 266 1.15 30.69 -22.07
N MET A 267 1.98 31.68 -21.74
CA MET A 267 3.23 31.46 -21.02
C MET A 267 2.97 30.90 -19.60
N TRP A 268 1.99 31.46 -18.89
CA TRP A 268 1.65 30.99 -17.53
C TRP A 268 0.95 29.64 -17.54
N ILE A 269 0.12 29.37 -18.55
CA ILE A 269 -0.47 28.02 -18.75
C ILE A 269 0.65 27.01 -19.01
N GLY A 270 1.62 27.35 -19.86
CA GLY A 270 2.80 26.55 -20.10
C GLY A 270 3.66 26.35 -18.85
N ALA A 271 3.79 27.37 -18.00
CA ALA A 271 4.49 27.28 -16.72
C ALA A 271 3.82 26.27 -15.78
N VAL A 272 2.50 26.27 -15.65
CA VAL A 272 1.75 25.29 -14.84
C VAL A 272 1.92 23.87 -15.41
N ALA A 273 1.83 23.70 -16.73
CA ALA A 273 2.11 22.43 -17.37
C ALA A 273 3.54 21.94 -17.08
N ALA A 274 4.52 22.84 -17.20
CA ALA A 274 5.92 22.53 -16.95
C ALA A 274 6.17 22.09 -15.49
N ILE A 275 5.52 22.71 -14.51
CA ILE A 275 5.62 22.31 -13.08
C ILE A 275 5.20 20.84 -12.90
N PHE A 276 4.09 20.41 -13.50
CA PHE A 276 3.64 19.02 -13.41
C PHE A 276 4.53 18.07 -14.22
N ILE A 277 4.96 18.47 -15.42
CA ILE A 277 5.87 17.66 -16.24
C ILE A 277 7.19 17.45 -15.50
N ILE A 278 7.80 18.51 -14.95
CA ILE A 278 9.04 18.43 -14.19
C ILE A 278 8.83 17.54 -12.96
N GLY A 279 7.75 17.78 -12.21
CA GLY A 279 7.42 16.94 -11.05
C GLY A 279 7.31 15.46 -11.42
N GLN A 280 6.63 15.12 -12.51
CA GLN A 280 6.50 13.75 -13.00
C GLN A 280 7.83 13.14 -13.47
N VAL A 281 8.64 13.92 -14.19
CA VAL A 281 9.96 13.47 -14.63
C VAL A 281 10.87 13.20 -13.42
N VAL A 282 10.86 14.10 -12.44
CA VAL A 282 11.63 13.94 -11.19
C VAL A 282 11.09 12.77 -10.37
N GLU A 283 9.77 12.65 -10.23
CA GLU A 283 9.13 11.52 -9.53
C GLU A 283 9.53 10.19 -10.17
N GLY A 284 9.26 10.01 -11.47
CA GLY A 284 9.42 8.73 -12.16
C GLY A 284 10.87 8.30 -12.38
N ASN A 285 11.77 9.25 -12.67
CA ASN A 285 13.15 8.94 -13.03
C ASN A 285 14.14 9.07 -11.86
N TYR A 286 13.78 9.79 -10.79
CA TYR A 286 14.69 10.06 -9.69
C TYR A 286 14.14 9.66 -8.32
N LEU A 287 12.98 10.17 -7.93
CA LEU A 287 12.43 9.91 -6.59
C LEU A 287 11.98 8.45 -6.44
N GLN A 288 11.20 7.94 -7.38
CA GLN A 288 10.72 6.56 -7.31
C GLN A 288 11.87 5.54 -7.28
N PRO A 289 12.85 5.53 -8.21
CA PRO A 289 13.95 4.57 -8.16
C PRO A 289 14.86 4.72 -6.94
N LYS A 290 15.09 5.95 -6.47
CA LYS A 290 16.08 6.23 -5.42
C LYS A 290 15.52 6.15 -4.01
N ILE A 291 14.24 6.50 -3.82
CA ILE A 291 13.60 6.60 -2.51
C ILE A 291 12.73 5.37 -2.24
N VAL A 292 11.90 4.98 -3.19
CA VAL A 292 11.04 3.79 -3.07
C VAL A 292 11.82 2.53 -3.45
N GLY A 293 12.77 2.68 -4.37
CA GLY A 293 13.74 1.66 -4.75
C GLY A 293 13.13 0.40 -5.36
N GLY A 294 13.94 -0.66 -5.39
CA GLY A 294 13.50 -1.99 -5.80
C GLY A 294 12.56 -2.70 -4.81
N SER A 295 12.03 -1.98 -3.80
CA SER A 295 11.24 -2.55 -2.70
C SER A 295 10.01 -3.31 -3.19
N ILE A 296 9.41 -2.89 -4.30
CA ILE A 296 8.19 -3.54 -4.82
C ILE A 296 8.53 -4.57 -5.89
N GLY A 297 9.50 -4.31 -6.78
CA GLY A 297 9.93 -5.21 -7.86
C GLY A 297 8.82 -5.71 -8.78
N LEU A 298 7.69 -4.99 -8.86
CA LEU A 298 6.52 -5.36 -9.64
C LEU A 298 6.53 -4.65 -11.00
N HIS A 299 6.20 -5.40 -12.04
CA HIS A 299 5.96 -4.81 -13.35
C HIS A 299 4.71 -3.89 -13.31
N PRO A 300 4.70 -2.73 -13.97
CA PRO A 300 3.57 -1.76 -13.92
C PRO A 300 2.19 -2.37 -14.20
N VAL A 301 2.11 -3.39 -15.06
CA VAL A 301 0.84 -4.09 -15.36
C VAL A 301 0.26 -4.76 -14.11
N TRP A 302 1.11 -5.39 -13.27
CA TRP A 302 0.66 -6.01 -12.01
C TRP A 302 0.18 -4.98 -11.00
N LEU A 303 0.80 -3.79 -11.00
CA LEU A 303 0.38 -2.68 -10.17
C LEU A 303 -1.00 -2.17 -10.59
N LEU A 304 -1.24 -1.97 -11.89
CA LEU A 304 -2.56 -1.58 -12.42
C LEU A 304 -3.62 -2.64 -12.14
N LEU A 305 -3.26 -3.92 -12.27
CA LEU A 305 -4.16 -5.02 -11.92
C LEU A 305 -4.51 -4.99 -10.43
N ALA A 306 -3.52 -4.80 -9.56
CA ALA A 306 -3.75 -4.70 -8.12
C ALA A 306 -4.67 -3.52 -7.77
N LEU A 307 -4.42 -2.33 -8.34
CA LEU A 307 -5.30 -1.17 -8.17
C LEU A 307 -6.73 -1.47 -8.63
N SER A 308 -6.89 -2.12 -9.77
CA SER A 308 -8.22 -2.49 -10.30
C SER A 308 -8.93 -3.49 -9.40
N VAL A 309 -8.25 -4.55 -8.98
CA VAL A 309 -8.85 -5.63 -8.15
C VAL A 309 -9.15 -5.12 -6.75
N PHE A 310 -8.16 -4.53 -6.06
CA PHE A 310 -8.37 -4.06 -4.68
C PHE A 310 -9.31 -2.86 -4.63
N GLY A 311 -9.27 -1.98 -5.65
CA GLY A 311 -10.20 -0.87 -5.78
C GLY A 311 -11.64 -1.34 -5.99
N ALA A 312 -11.87 -2.37 -6.82
CA ALA A 312 -13.20 -2.96 -7.01
C ALA A 312 -13.72 -3.68 -5.77
N LEU A 313 -12.84 -4.38 -5.02
CA LEU A 313 -13.23 -5.15 -3.84
C LEU A 313 -13.48 -4.27 -2.60
N PHE A 314 -12.63 -3.28 -2.36
CA PHE A 314 -12.59 -2.50 -1.11
C PHE A 314 -12.73 -0.98 -1.33
N GLY A 315 -13.06 -0.55 -2.55
CA GLY A 315 -13.22 0.88 -2.87
C GLY A 315 -11.95 1.69 -2.62
N PHE A 316 -12.10 2.89 -2.05
CA PHE A 316 -10.97 3.79 -1.77
C PHE A 316 -9.92 3.18 -0.83
N VAL A 317 -10.36 2.44 0.20
CA VAL A 317 -9.44 1.71 1.11
C VAL A 317 -8.58 0.70 0.34
N GLY A 318 -9.21 -0.01 -0.60
CA GLY A 318 -8.51 -0.95 -1.47
C GLY A 318 -7.49 -0.27 -2.38
N LEU A 319 -7.79 0.90 -2.92
CA LEU A 319 -6.85 1.69 -3.73
C LEU A 319 -5.62 2.12 -2.91
N VAL A 320 -5.83 2.58 -1.68
CA VAL A 320 -4.74 2.95 -0.76
C VAL A 320 -3.89 1.74 -0.39
N ALA A 321 -4.51 0.60 -0.08
CA ALA A 321 -3.81 -0.62 0.30
C ALA A 321 -3.24 -1.43 -0.89
N ALA A 322 -3.62 -1.09 -2.13
CA ALA A 322 -3.31 -1.91 -3.32
C ALA A 322 -1.81 -2.14 -3.52
N VAL A 323 -1.00 -1.09 -3.42
CA VAL A 323 0.45 -1.18 -3.63
C VAL A 323 1.14 -1.99 -2.53
N PRO A 324 0.91 -1.72 -1.22
CA PRO A 324 1.41 -2.56 -0.15
C PRO A 324 1.01 -4.03 -0.27
N LEU A 325 -0.27 -4.29 -0.53
CA LEU A 325 -0.77 -5.66 -0.68
C LEU A 325 -0.17 -6.36 -1.91
N ALA A 326 -0.01 -5.65 -3.02
CA ALA A 326 0.65 -6.19 -4.21
C ALA A 326 2.13 -6.50 -3.95
N ALA A 327 2.83 -5.66 -3.19
CA ALA A 327 4.22 -5.91 -2.79
C ALA A 327 4.34 -7.19 -1.94
N ALA A 328 3.49 -7.33 -0.92
CA ALA A 328 3.44 -8.52 -0.08
C ALA A 328 3.11 -9.79 -0.87
N LEU A 329 2.08 -9.72 -1.75
CA LEU A 329 1.74 -10.82 -2.65
C LEU A 329 2.89 -11.14 -3.62
N GLY A 330 3.61 -10.14 -4.10
CA GLY A 330 4.77 -10.32 -4.97
C GLY A 330 5.89 -11.12 -4.32
N VAL A 331 6.16 -10.92 -3.02
CA VAL A 331 7.10 -11.72 -2.24
C VAL A 331 6.63 -13.18 -2.19
N ILE A 332 5.37 -13.39 -1.81
CA ILE A 332 4.79 -14.74 -1.71
C ILE A 332 4.83 -15.46 -3.07
N VAL A 333 4.46 -14.79 -4.16
CA VAL A 333 4.46 -15.38 -5.51
C VAL A 333 5.88 -15.72 -5.96
N ARG A 334 6.87 -14.85 -5.71
CA ARG A 334 8.29 -15.17 -6.01
C ARG A 334 8.75 -16.41 -5.28
N PHE A 335 8.48 -16.51 -3.98
CA PHE A 335 8.79 -17.68 -3.20
C PHE A 335 8.11 -18.94 -3.74
N MET A 336 6.83 -18.87 -4.10
CA MET A 336 6.10 -20.02 -4.67
C MET A 336 6.69 -20.45 -6.02
N ILE A 337 7.11 -19.51 -6.86
CA ILE A 337 7.74 -19.80 -8.15
C ILE A 337 9.11 -20.46 -7.93
N GLU A 338 9.91 -19.99 -6.99
CA GLU A 338 11.20 -20.58 -6.65
C GLU A 338 11.02 -22.02 -6.18
N ARG A 339 10.11 -22.26 -5.25
CA ARG A 339 9.77 -23.61 -4.78
C ARG A 339 9.23 -24.52 -5.89
N TYR A 340 8.41 -23.97 -6.79
CA TYR A 340 7.94 -24.72 -7.96
C TYR A 340 9.11 -25.12 -8.87
N ARG A 341 10.04 -24.20 -9.13
CA ARG A 341 11.21 -24.47 -9.99
C ARG A 341 12.17 -25.52 -9.41
N GLU A 342 12.22 -25.65 -8.08
CA GLU A 342 12.98 -26.68 -7.38
C GLU A 342 12.24 -28.03 -7.31
N SER A 343 10.95 -28.04 -7.55
CA SER A 343 10.10 -29.22 -7.42
C SER A 343 10.38 -30.26 -8.52
N SER A 344 10.12 -31.54 -8.21
CA SER A 344 10.19 -32.63 -9.18
C SER A 344 9.22 -32.46 -10.36
N VAL A 345 8.13 -31.73 -10.16
CA VAL A 345 7.15 -31.40 -11.20
C VAL A 345 7.78 -30.54 -12.30
N TYR A 346 8.63 -29.57 -11.93
CA TYR A 346 9.31 -28.70 -12.90
C TYR A 346 10.56 -29.35 -13.47
N THR A 347 11.38 -29.97 -12.62
CA THR A 347 12.68 -30.55 -13.00
C THR A 347 12.57 -31.88 -13.72
N GLY A 348 11.41 -32.54 -13.66
CA GLY A 348 11.22 -33.90 -14.23
C GLY A 348 12.10 -34.98 -13.57
N ARG A 349 12.85 -34.65 -12.52
CA ARG A 349 13.68 -35.60 -11.77
C ARG A 349 12.81 -36.23 -10.67
N ALA A 350 12.86 -37.55 -10.56
CA ALA A 350 12.31 -38.23 -9.38
C ALA A 350 12.93 -37.58 -8.12
N ALA A 351 12.13 -37.40 -7.08
CA ALA A 351 12.66 -36.91 -5.82
C ALA A 351 13.86 -37.80 -5.41
N PRO A 352 14.96 -37.20 -4.92
CA PRO A 352 16.05 -38.02 -4.34
C PRO A 352 15.42 -39.00 -3.36
N PRO A 353 15.85 -40.29 -3.36
CA PRO A 353 15.33 -41.21 -2.39
C PRO A 353 15.53 -40.59 -1.00
N GLU A 354 14.47 -40.60 -0.21
CA GLU A 354 14.50 -40.11 1.16
C GLU A 354 15.75 -40.72 1.83
N PRO A 355 16.64 -39.91 2.46
CA PRO A 355 17.86 -40.46 3.07
C PRO A 355 17.42 -41.58 3.95
N ALA A 356 17.91 -42.78 3.65
CA ALA A 356 17.58 -43.97 4.40
C ALA A 356 17.71 -43.64 5.88
N GLN A 357 16.59 -43.70 6.60
CA GLN A 357 16.63 -43.46 8.05
C GLN A 357 17.78 -44.29 8.59
N PRO A 358 18.71 -43.70 9.36
CA PRO A 358 19.79 -44.46 9.90
C PRO A 358 19.13 -45.63 10.62
N MET A 359 19.35 -46.81 10.08
CA MET A 359 18.88 -48.05 10.71
C MET A 359 19.51 -48.01 12.09
N LEU A 360 18.72 -47.74 13.13
CA LEU A 360 19.17 -47.84 14.51
C LEU A 360 19.65 -49.27 14.63
N VAL A 361 20.94 -49.48 14.42
CA VAL A 361 21.58 -50.72 14.77
C VAL A 361 21.49 -50.77 16.28
N GLU A 362 20.44 -51.45 16.75
CA GLU A 362 20.28 -51.77 18.15
C GLU A 362 21.54 -52.54 18.53
N LEU A 363 22.42 -51.91 19.30
CA LEU A 363 23.66 -52.53 19.78
C LEU A 363 23.28 -53.67 20.70
N VAL A 364 23.03 -54.82 20.13
CA VAL A 364 22.86 -56.09 20.90
C VAL A 364 24.19 -56.41 21.47
N PRO A 365 24.32 -56.56 22.79
CA PRO A 365 25.62 -56.91 23.45
C PRO A 365 26.17 -58.19 22.86
N ARG A 366 27.42 -58.12 22.34
CA ARG A 366 28.13 -59.32 21.83
C ARG A 366 28.21 -60.37 22.92
N GLY A 367 27.62 -61.54 22.68
CA GLY A 367 27.75 -62.72 23.58
C GLY A 367 26.42 -63.30 24.09
N THR A 368 25.28 -62.81 23.61
CA THR A 368 23.99 -63.43 23.95
C THR A 368 23.48 -64.29 22.80
N VAL A 369 22.79 -65.37 23.11
CA VAL A 369 22.23 -66.35 22.15
C VAL A 369 21.23 -65.63 21.19
N GLU A 370 20.71 -64.50 21.59
CA GLU A 370 19.84 -63.63 20.75
C GLU A 370 20.63 -62.91 19.66
N ALA A 371 21.88 -62.47 19.93
CA ALA A 371 22.73 -61.83 18.94
C ALA A 371 23.08 -62.77 17.78
N GLU A 372 23.36 -64.02 18.07
CA GLU A 372 23.64 -65.03 17.04
C GLU A 372 22.44 -65.38 16.20
N ARG A 373 21.22 -65.39 16.79
CA ARG A 373 19.95 -65.56 16.05
C ARG A 373 19.60 -64.35 15.19
N HIS A 374 19.98 -63.17 15.62
CA HIS A 374 19.72 -61.96 14.84
C HIS A 374 20.66 -61.86 13.64
N ILE A 375 21.95 -62.19 13.82
CA ILE A 375 22.93 -62.25 12.74
C ILE A 375 22.54 -63.30 11.71
N ALA A 376 22.15 -64.51 12.14
CA ALA A 376 21.68 -65.57 11.25
C ALA A 376 20.44 -65.21 10.45
N ARG A 377 19.51 -64.42 11.02
CA ARG A 377 18.33 -63.91 10.30
C ARG A 377 18.68 -62.84 9.25
N VAL A 378 19.62 -61.94 9.57
CA VAL A 378 20.07 -60.90 8.63
C VAL A 378 20.84 -61.50 7.47
N GLU A 379 21.69 -62.50 7.72
CA GLU A 379 22.43 -63.24 6.69
C GLU A 379 21.49 -64.03 5.78
N THR A 380 20.43 -64.67 6.32
CA THR A 380 19.45 -65.39 5.55
C THR A 380 18.59 -64.47 4.69
N ALA A 381 18.23 -63.29 5.18
CA ALA A 381 17.51 -62.27 4.42
C ALA A 381 18.38 -61.67 3.32
N ALA A 382 19.66 -61.42 3.56
CA ALA A 382 20.62 -60.94 2.58
C ALA A 382 20.92 -61.95 1.46
N ALA A 383 20.86 -63.24 1.78
CA ALA A 383 21.03 -64.32 0.81
C ALA A 383 19.78 -64.50 -0.10
N SER A 384 18.56 -64.37 0.46
CA SER A 384 17.32 -64.49 -0.32
C SER A 384 17.08 -63.29 -1.27
N GLY A 385 17.64 -62.10 -0.96
CA GLY A 385 17.52 -60.92 -1.85
C GLY A 385 18.48 -60.92 -3.04
N ARG A 386 19.38 -61.88 -3.17
CA ARG A 386 20.30 -62.02 -4.31
C ARG A 386 19.79 -62.89 -5.45
N ASP A 387 18.75 -63.67 -5.22
CA ASP A 387 18.20 -64.61 -6.21
C ASP A 387 17.06 -64.01 -7.08
N GLU A 388 16.62 -62.78 -6.79
CA GLU A 388 15.57 -62.12 -7.60
C GLU A 388 16.09 -61.13 -8.66
N THR A 389 17.42 -61.07 -8.87
CA THR A 389 18.02 -60.17 -9.91
C THR A 389 19.01 -60.92 -10.83
N ALA A 390 18.69 -62.17 -11.23
CA ALA A 390 19.39 -62.87 -12.31
C ALA A 390 18.46 -63.13 -13.48
#